data_49e0c9abace0b09b69b810773e06069a
#
_entry.id   49e0c9abace0b09b69b810773e06069a
#
_cell.length_a   1.000
_cell.length_b   1.000
_cell.length_c   1.000
_cell.angle_alpha   90.00
_cell.angle_beta   90.00
_cell.angle_gamma   90.00
#
_symmetry.space_group_name_H-M   'P 1'
#
loop_
_entity.id
_entity.type
_entity.pdbx_description
1 polymer ?
#
loop_
_entity_poly.entity_id
_entity_poly.type
_entity_poly.pdbx_seq_one_letter_code
_entity_poly.pdbx_strand_id
1 'polypeptide(L)'
;DLDNEEALKAEGNIIHKDEKGYYAVVATTRPETIMGDTAMCINPKDPKNQWLKGKKVIVPLVNRVIPVIEDRYVDVEFGTGCLKVTPAHDTNDYMLGKTHNLETIDIFNADGTISEQSPLYVGMDRFECRKVITKDLEAAGLMERVEDYNNKVGYSERNPDTVIEPRLSLQWFLKMQHFADIALPPVMDGEMNFYPAKYKTTYKNWLDNIQDWCLSRQLWWGHRI
;
A
#
# COMPACT_ATOMS: atom_id res chain seq x y z
N ASP A 1 -4.45 25.50 14.32
CA ASP A 1 -3.96 26.73 13.68
C ASP A 1 -2.52 26.50 13.22
N LEU A 2 -2.20 26.99 12.03
CA LEU A 2 -0.82 27.02 11.51
C LEU A 2 -0.23 28.38 11.91
N ASP A 3 0.61 28.38 12.92
CA ASP A 3 1.19 29.62 13.48
C ASP A 3 2.13 30.39 12.52
N ASN A 4 2.43 29.83 11.33
CA ASN A 4 3.37 30.41 10.36
C ASN A 4 2.97 30.16 8.89
N GLU A 5 1.70 30.31 8.54
CA GLU A 5 1.19 30.00 7.19
C GLU A 5 1.92 30.74 6.07
N GLU A 6 2.20 32.04 6.26
CA GLU A 6 2.90 32.87 5.27
C GLU A 6 4.36 32.43 5.08
N ALA A 7 5.04 32.06 6.16
CA ALA A 7 6.40 31.56 6.08
C ALA A 7 6.47 30.20 5.35
N LEU A 8 5.55 29.30 5.66
CA LEU A 8 5.45 28.00 4.98
C LEU A 8 5.15 28.15 3.48
N LYS A 9 4.27 29.08 3.09
CA LYS A 9 4.02 29.39 1.68
C LYS A 9 5.26 29.96 1.00
N ALA A 10 6.04 30.79 1.68
CA ALA A 10 7.30 31.32 1.16
C ALA A 10 8.37 30.23 0.96
N GLU A 11 8.32 29.15 1.74
CA GLU A 11 9.17 27.95 1.60
C GLU A 11 8.67 26.96 0.53
N GLY A 12 7.57 27.28 -0.18
CA GLY A 12 7.03 26.47 -1.27
C GLY A 12 5.95 25.47 -0.86
N ASN A 13 5.43 25.56 0.37
CA ASN A 13 4.31 24.71 0.78
C ASN A 13 3.01 25.12 0.09
N ILE A 14 2.21 24.12 -0.29
CA ILE A 14 0.85 24.29 -0.82
C ILE A 14 -0.13 23.98 0.29
N ILE A 15 -0.74 25.02 0.84
CA ILE A 15 -1.65 24.90 1.98
C ILE A 15 -3.08 25.10 1.49
N HIS A 16 -3.89 24.07 1.64
CA HIS A 16 -5.33 24.13 1.34
C HIS A 16 -6.13 24.42 2.60
N LYS A 17 -7.09 25.34 2.46
CA LYS A 17 -7.96 25.78 3.56
C LYS A 17 -9.34 26.15 3.04
N ASP A 18 -10.35 25.72 3.76
CA ASP A 18 -11.76 26.10 3.54
C ASP A 18 -12.41 26.59 4.85
N GLU A 19 -13.73 26.69 4.85
CA GLU A 19 -14.53 27.10 6.03
C GLU A 19 -14.44 26.05 7.17
N LYS A 20 -14.13 24.80 6.87
CA LYS A 20 -14.00 23.68 7.82
C LYS A 20 -12.60 23.59 8.42
N GLY A 21 -11.61 24.24 7.81
CA GLY A 21 -10.22 24.24 8.27
C GLY A 21 -9.21 23.87 7.20
N TYR A 22 -8.06 23.35 7.62
CA TYR A 22 -6.99 22.92 6.73
C TYR A 22 -7.22 21.49 6.24
N TYR A 23 -6.93 21.23 4.97
CA TYR A 23 -7.06 19.90 4.40
C TYR A 23 -5.90 19.54 3.46
N ALA A 24 -5.65 18.24 3.31
CA ALA A 24 -4.75 17.68 2.33
C ALA A 24 -5.54 17.01 1.22
N VAL A 25 -5.04 17.11 -0.02
CA VAL A 25 -5.64 16.46 -1.18
C VAL A 25 -4.90 15.18 -1.50
N VAL A 26 -5.61 14.07 -1.59
CA VAL A 26 -5.07 12.78 -2.05
C VAL A 26 -5.74 12.36 -3.35
N ALA A 27 -4.97 11.75 -4.25
CA ALA A 27 -5.50 11.18 -5.48
C ALA A 27 -5.57 9.65 -5.35
N THR A 28 -6.69 9.06 -5.72
CA THR A 28 -6.89 7.61 -5.69
C THR A 28 -7.77 7.12 -6.82
N THR A 29 -7.46 5.94 -7.35
CA THR A 29 -8.33 5.19 -8.26
C THR A 29 -9.27 4.23 -7.52
N ARG A 30 -9.09 4.12 -6.18
CA ARG A 30 -9.79 3.15 -5.33
C ARG A 30 -10.40 3.82 -4.09
N PRO A 31 -11.38 4.74 -4.26
CA PRO A 31 -11.98 5.45 -3.13
C PRO A 31 -12.68 4.51 -2.14
N GLU A 32 -13.13 3.33 -2.56
CA GLU A 32 -13.73 2.32 -1.68
C GLU A 32 -12.78 1.83 -0.57
N THR A 33 -11.45 1.95 -0.75
CA THR A 33 -10.49 1.50 0.27
C THR A 33 -10.21 2.52 1.36
N ILE A 34 -10.72 3.75 1.25
CA ILE A 34 -10.47 4.83 2.21
C ILE A 34 -10.88 4.46 3.65
N MET A 35 -11.87 3.58 3.78
CA MET A 35 -12.34 3.09 5.08
C MET A 35 -11.29 2.26 5.83
N GLY A 36 -10.29 1.74 5.13
CA GLY A 36 -9.16 0.99 5.67
C GLY A 36 -7.86 1.80 5.81
N ASP A 37 -7.89 3.11 5.54
CA ASP A 37 -6.70 3.96 5.63
C ASP A 37 -6.22 4.09 7.07
N THR A 38 -4.91 3.92 7.27
CA THR A 38 -4.28 3.98 8.60
C THR A 38 -3.15 5.00 8.69
N ALA A 39 -2.73 5.58 7.56
CA ALA A 39 -1.83 6.72 7.53
C ALA A 39 -2.02 7.52 6.23
N MET A 40 -1.51 8.74 6.22
CA MET A 40 -1.19 9.49 5.01
C MET A 40 0.33 9.62 4.94
N CYS A 41 0.91 9.39 3.76
CA CYS A 41 2.36 9.45 3.56
C CYS A 41 2.74 10.63 2.67
N ILE A 42 3.81 11.34 3.06
CA ILE A 42 4.44 12.42 2.28
C ILE A 42 5.91 12.12 2.06
N ASN A 43 6.51 12.69 1.03
CA ASN A 43 7.95 12.59 0.83
C ASN A 43 8.68 13.64 1.70
N PRO A 44 9.69 13.24 2.51
CA PRO A 44 10.44 14.18 3.35
C PRO A 44 11.21 15.26 2.56
N LYS A 45 11.33 15.12 1.24
CA LYS A 45 11.98 16.11 0.35
C LYS A 45 10.99 16.95 -0.45
N ASP A 46 9.68 16.69 -0.33
CA ASP A 46 8.67 17.45 -1.04
C ASP A 46 8.38 18.78 -0.32
N PRO A 47 8.76 19.94 -0.86
CA PRO A 47 8.50 21.21 -0.21
C PRO A 47 7.02 21.56 -0.14
N LYS A 48 6.18 21.01 -1.05
CA LYS A 48 4.74 21.32 -1.14
C LYS A 48 3.97 20.87 0.09
N ASN A 49 4.37 19.75 0.69
CA ASN A 49 3.62 19.06 1.74
C ASN A 49 4.31 19.05 3.11
N GLN A 50 5.45 19.75 3.30
CA GLN A 50 6.18 19.77 4.57
C GLN A 50 5.35 20.32 5.74
N TRP A 51 4.37 21.17 5.48
CA TRP A 51 3.46 21.70 6.51
C TRP A 51 2.64 20.60 7.22
N LEU A 52 2.50 19.41 6.60
CA LEU A 52 1.81 18.26 7.15
C LEU A 52 2.68 17.42 8.09
N LYS A 53 3.98 17.61 8.08
CA LYS A 53 4.93 16.85 8.90
C LYS A 53 4.55 16.85 10.39
N GLY A 54 4.53 15.65 10.99
CA GLY A 54 4.19 15.45 12.40
C GLY A 54 2.73 15.72 12.77
N LYS A 55 1.88 16.00 11.79
CA LYS A 55 0.45 16.23 12.00
C LYS A 55 -0.34 14.92 11.89
N LYS A 56 -1.62 15.03 12.23
CA LYS A 56 -2.62 14.00 12.01
C LYS A 56 -3.69 14.55 11.08
N VAL A 57 -4.29 13.67 10.30
CA VAL A 57 -5.40 14.00 9.40
C VAL A 57 -6.62 13.15 9.74
N ILE A 58 -7.78 13.63 9.36
CA ILE A 58 -9.06 12.94 9.56
C ILE A 58 -9.45 12.31 8.22
N VAL A 59 -9.64 10.99 8.22
CA VAL A 59 -10.18 10.27 7.06
C VAL A 59 -11.64 10.69 6.84
N PRO A 60 -11.99 11.19 5.65
CA PRO A 60 -13.35 11.62 5.36
C PRO A 60 -14.36 10.48 5.52
N LEU A 61 -15.61 10.83 5.80
CA LEU A 61 -16.77 9.95 6.08
C LEU A 61 -16.60 9.06 7.31
N VAL A 62 -15.43 8.47 7.54
CA VAL A 62 -15.12 7.55 8.67
C VAL A 62 -14.76 8.29 9.95
N ASN A 63 -14.31 9.55 9.83
CA ASN A 63 -13.84 10.38 10.94
C ASN A 63 -12.69 9.76 11.76
N ARG A 64 -11.92 8.83 11.18
CA ARG A 64 -10.75 8.25 11.83
C ARG A 64 -9.60 9.22 11.78
N VAL A 65 -8.94 9.44 12.91
CA VAL A 65 -7.71 10.23 12.98
C VAL A 65 -6.51 9.33 12.70
N ILE A 66 -5.75 9.65 11.67
CA ILE A 66 -4.56 8.90 11.24
C ILE A 66 -3.31 9.79 11.22
N PRO A 67 -2.11 9.23 11.45
CA PRO A 67 -0.87 9.98 11.39
C PRO A 67 -0.48 10.33 9.96
N VAL A 68 0.26 11.44 9.82
CA VAL A 68 1.06 11.72 8.63
C VAL A 68 2.44 11.14 8.86
N ILE A 69 2.87 10.22 7.98
CA ILE A 69 4.18 9.60 7.98
C ILE A 69 5.05 10.15 6.84
N GLU A 70 6.35 10.01 6.96
CA GLU A 70 7.30 10.45 5.95
C GLU A 70 8.02 9.23 5.36
N ASP A 71 7.96 9.06 4.02
CA ASP A 71 8.72 8.03 3.33
C ASP A 71 9.14 8.50 1.94
N ARG A 72 10.33 8.08 1.51
CA ARG A 72 10.87 8.39 0.17
C ARG A 72 10.16 7.64 -0.95
N TYR A 73 9.32 6.69 -0.60
CA TYR A 73 8.49 5.95 -1.54
C TYR A 73 7.54 6.85 -2.33
N VAL A 74 7.02 7.91 -1.69
CA VAL A 74 6.11 8.85 -2.36
C VAL A 74 6.86 9.64 -3.42
N ASP A 75 6.39 9.56 -4.67
CA ASP A 75 6.93 10.35 -5.78
C ASP A 75 6.44 11.80 -5.67
N VAL A 76 7.38 12.74 -5.61
CA VAL A 76 7.13 14.19 -5.48
C VAL A 76 6.42 14.77 -6.70
N GLU A 77 6.66 14.18 -7.88
CA GLU A 77 6.11 14.64 -9.15
C GLU A 77 4.76 13.98 -9.50
N PHE A 78 4.38 12.94 -8.76
CA PHE A 78 3.15 12.22 -9.04
C PHE A 78 1.98 12.69 -8.18
N GLY A 79 0.87 13.06 -8.85
CA GLY A 79 -0.38 13.46 -8.19
C GLY A 79 -0.22 14.69 -7.30
N THR A 80 -0.70 14.58 -6.06
CA THR A 80 -0.67 15.67 -5.06
C THR A 80 0.58 15.64 -4.17
N GLY A 81 1.42 14.59 -4.28
CA GLY A 81 2.52 14.33 -3.35
C GLY A 81 2.06 13.81 -1.98
N CYS A 82 0.74 13.61 -1.79
CA CYS A 82 0.15 12.98 -0.61
C CYS A 82 -0.42 11.61 -1.00
N LEU A 83 0.06 10.56 -0.35
CA LEU A 83 -0.38 9.19 -0.56
C LEU A 83 -1.24 8.73 0.62
N LYS A 84 -2.48 8.28 0.36
CA LYS A 84 -3.24 7.53 1.36
C LYS A 84 -2.65 6.14 1.50
N VAL A 85 -2.57 5.60 2.72
CA VAL A 85 -1.94 4.30 3.00
C VAL A 85 -2.96 3.33 3.56
N THR A 86 -3.21 2.26 2.79
CA THR A 86 -4.16 1.18 3.12
C THR A 86 -3.44 -0.17 3.14
N PRO A 87 -2.75 -0.54 4.22
CA PRO A 87 -1.85 -1.70 4.26
C PRO A 87 -2.51 -3.05 3.92
N ALA A 88 -3.82 -3.19 4.12
CA ALA A 88 -4.53 -4.43 3.82
C ALA A 88 -4.79 -4.65 2.32
N HIS A 89 -4.79 -3.60 1.50
CA HIS A 89 -5.36 -3.64 0.14
C HIS A 89 -4.41 -3.17 -0.97
N ASP A 90 -3.15 -2.89 -0.62
CA ASP A 90 -2.09 -2.59 -1.57
C ASP A 90 -0.75 -3.15 -1.08
N THR A 91 0.02 -3.76 -1.98
CA THR A 91 1.31 -4.39 -1.64
C THR A 91 2.35 -3.38 -1.18
N ASN A 92 2.39 -2.20 -1.79
CA ASN A 92 3.35 -1.16 -1.42
C ASN A 92 2.93 -0.51 -0.09
N ASP A 93 1.65 -0.26 0.10
CA ASP A 93 1.10 0.24 1.36
C ASP A 93 1.33 -0.75 2.51
N TYR A 94 1.29 -2.07 2.23
CA TYR A 94 1.65 -3.09 3.20
C TYR A 94 3.10 -2.97 3.64
N MET A 95 4.03 -2.72 2.73
CA MET A 95 5.45 -2.52 3.06
C MET A 95 5.65 -1.23 3.87
N LEU A 96 4.96 -0.14 3.51
CA LEU A 96 4.92 1.08 4.33
C LEU A 96 4.35 0.80 5.71
N GLY A 97 3.27 0.03 5.80
CA GLY A 97 2.65 -0.41 7.05
C GLY A 97 3.63 -1.13 7.96
N LYS A 98 4.43 -2.05 7.41
CA LYS A 98 5.50 -2.75 8.17
C LYS A 98 6.60 -1.82 8.62
N THR A 99 7.08 -0.94 7.74
CA THR A 99 8.18 -0.01 8.03
C THR A 99 7.80 0.98 9.12
N HIS A 100 6.57 1.48 9.10
CA HIS A 100 6.07 2.50 10.02
C HIS A 100 5.19 1.94 11.15
N ASN A 101 5.10 0.61 11.28
CA ASN A 101 4.30 -0.09 12.28
C ASN A 101 2.84 0.39 12.33
N LEU A 102 2.21 0.50 11.16
CA LEU A 102 0.82 0.92 11.04
C LEU A 102 -0.14 -0.23 11.32
N GLU A 103 -1.33 0.12 11.78
CA GLU A 103 -2.45 -0.81 11.86
C GLU A 103 -2.84 -1.30 10.46
N THR A 104 -3.32 -2.55 10.38
CA THR A 104 -3.80 -3.15 9.14
C THR A 104 -5.27 -3.49 9.30
N ILE A 105 -6.13 -2.81 8.54
CA ILE A 105 -7.60 -2.96 8.60
C ILE A 105 -8.07 -3.57 7.29
N ASP A 106 -8.45 -4.86 7.31
CA ASP A 106 -8.99 -5.56 6.15
C ASP A 106 -10.50 -5.31 6.03
N ILE A 107 -10.87 -4.47 5.08
CA ILE A 107 -12.26 -4.06 4.86
C ILE A 107 -13.00 -4.91 3.82
N PHE A 108 -12.40 -5.97 3.30
CA PHE A 108 -13.06 -6.84 2.31
C PHE A 108 -13.24 -8.26 2.83
N ASN A 109 -14.36 -8.85 2.47
CA ASN A 109 -14.61 -10.28 2.58
C ASN A 109 -13.93 -11.06 1.44
N ALA A 110 -13.90 -12.39 1.54
CA ALA A 110 -13.30 -13.25 0.52
C ALA A 110 -13.98 -13.17 -0.85
N ASP A 111 -15.26 -12.81 -0.89
CA ASP A 111 -16.06 -12.63 -2.10
C ASP A 111 -15.97 -11.23 -2.71
N GLY A 112 -15.20 -10.32 -2.08
CA GLY A 112 -15.02 -8.94 -2.55
C GLY A 112 -16.10 -7.98 -2.07
N THR A 113 -16.97 -8.38 -1.17
CA THR A 113 -17.90 -7.48 -0.48
C THR A 113 -17.21 -6.75 0.66
N ILE A 114 -17.77 -5.61 1.08
CA ILE A 114 -17.28 -4.85 2.23
C ILE A 114 -17.54 -5.64 3.52
N SER A 115 -16.51 -5.82 4.33
CA SER A 115 -16.55 -6.58 5.59
C SER A 115 -17.11 -5.76 6.75
N GLU A 116 -17.43 -6.44 7.85
CA GLU A 116 -17.87 -5.82 9.11
C GLU A 116 -16.77 -4.97 9.79
N GLN A 117 -15.52 -5.08 9.36
CA GLN A 117 -14.43 -4.21 9.84
C GLN A 117 -14.52 -2.79 9.27
N SER A 118 -15.25 -2.63 8.18
CA SER A 118 -15.55 -1.32 7.65
C SER A 118 -16.71 -0.66 8.44
N PRO A 119 -16.57 0.61 8.83
CA PRO A 119 -17.66 1.31 9.53
C PRO A 119 -18.86 1.63 8.63
N LEU A 120 -18.70 1.56 7.29
CA LEU A 120 -19.72 1.93 6.31
C LEU A 120 -19.81 0.88 5.20
N TYR A 121 -20.96 0.81 4.53
CA TYR A 121 -21.23 0.03 3.32
C TYR A 121 -21.08 -1.50 3.49
N VAL A 122 -21.18 -2.04 4.69
CA VAL A 122 -21.04 -3.48 4.99
C VAL A 122 -21.94 -4.32 4.08
N GLY A 123 -21.37 -5.38 3.51
CA GLY A 123 -22.06 -6.30 2.59
C GLY A 123 -22.21 -5.81 1.14
N MET A 124 -21.82 -4.57 0.84
CA MET A 124 -21.86 -4.03 -0.52
C MET A 124 -20.69 -4.58 -1.35
N ASP A 125 -20.92 -4.86 -2.64
CA ASP A 125 -19.84 -5.17 -3.58
C ASP A 125 -18.86 -3.98 -3.69
N ARG A 126 -17.56 -4.27 -3.78
CA ARG A 126 -16.50 -3.23 -3.79
C ARG A 126 -16.62 -2.25 -4.96
N PHE A 127 -17.07 -2.69 -6.13
CA PHE A 127 -17.23 -1.80 -7.30
C PHE A 127 -18.47 -0.93 -7.17
N GLU A 128 -19.54 -1.46 -6.58
CA GLU A 128 -20.71 -0.64 -6.25
C GLU A 128 -20.37 0.34 -5.13
N CYS A 129 -19.65 -0.08 -4.10
CA CYS A 129 -19.15 0.78 -3.03
C CYS A 129 -18.32 1.95 -3.59
N ARG A 130 -17.45 1.70 -4.58
CA ARG A 130 -16.68 2.76 -5.26
C ARG A 130 -17.55 3.85 -5.83
N LYS A 131 -18.68 3.49 -6.46
CA LYS A 131 -19.62 4.45 -7.03
C LYS A 131 -20.39 5.23 -5.96
N VAL A 132 -20.77 4.55 -4.88
CA VAL A 132 -21.54 5.16 -3.78
C VAL A 132 -20.66 6.12 -2.98
N ILE A 133 -19.48 5.67 -2.55
CA ILE A 133 -18.56 6.50 -1.75
C ILE A 133 -18.11 7.76 -2.52
N THR A 134 -17.96 7.68 -3.84
CA THR A 134 -17.63 8.85 -4.67
C THR A 134 -18.74 9.90 -4.57
N LYS A 135 -20.02 9.49 -4.65
CA LYS A 135 -21.15 10.39 -4.51
C LYS A 135 -21.28 10.96 -3.10
N ASP A 136 -21.01 10.14 -2.08
CA ASP A 136 -21.08 10.58 -0.68
C ASP A 136 -19.96 11.59 -0.35
N LEU A 137 -18.76 11.41 -0.90
CA LEU A 137 -17.66 12.38 -0.81
C LEU A 137 -18.02 13.69 -1.51
N GLU A 138 -18.65 13.63 -2.70
CA GLU A 138 -19.12 14.80 -3.44
C GLU A 138 -20.22 15.55 -2.65
N ALA A 139 -21.22 14.83 -2.15
CA ALA A 139 -22.30 15.38 -1.34
C ALA A 139 -21.82 16.04 -0.03
N ALA A 140 -20.74 15.50 0.56
CA ALA A 140 -20.10 16.06 1.73
C ALA A 140 -19.19 17.27 1.44
N GLY A 141 -18.98 17.61 0.16
CA GLY A 141 -18.05 18.67 -0.26
C GLY A 141 -16.59 18.33 0.03
N LEU A 142 -16.23 17.04 -0.08
CA LEU A 142 -14.89 16.51 0.20
C LEU A 142 -14.22 15.96 -1.08
N MET A 143 -14.82 16.24 -2.24
CA MET A 143 -14.31 15.88 -3.56
C MET A 143 -13.75 17.10 -4.25
N GLU A 144 -12.45 17.10 -4.56
CA GLU A 144 -11.81 18.20 -5.30
C GLU A 144 -12.19 18.11 -6.80
N ARG A 145 -11.96 16.94 -7.42
CA ARG A 145 -12.27 16.67 -8.82
C ARG A 145 -12.22 15.18 -9.13
N VAL A 146 -12.83 14.81 -10.25
CA VAL A 146 -12.73 13.49 -10.86
C VAL A 146 -12.05 13.64 -12.22
N GLU A 147 -11.02 12.83 -12.48
CA GLU A 147 -10.29 12.82 -13.73
C GLU A 147 -10.30 11.41 -14.34
N ASP A 148 -10.36 11.34 -15.67
CA ASP A 148 -10.18 10.07 -16.38
C ASP A 148 -8.72 9.62 -16.25
N TYR A 149 -8.53 8.40 -15.74
CA TYR A 149 -7.21 7.84 -15.53
C TYR A 149 -7.13 6.40 -16.07
N ASN A 150 -6.17 6.17 -16.95
CA ASN A 150 -5.90 4.85 -17.52
C ASN A 150 -4.80 4.15 -16.75
N ASN A 151 -5.11 3.04 -16.12
CA ASN A 151 -4.14 2.19 -15.43
C ASN A 151 -4.23 0.74 -15.91
N LYS A 152 -3.18 -0.03 -15.61
CA LYS A 152 -3.17 -1.47 -15.85
C LYS A 152 -3.69 -2.17 -14.60
N VAL A 153 -4.71 -2.99 -14.79
CA VAL A 153 -5.33 -3.80 -13.72
C VAL A 153 -5.01 -5.27 -13.97
N GLY A 154 -4.60 -5.98 -12.92
CA GLY A 154 -4.40 -7.42 -12.98
C GLY A 154 -5.71 -8.19 -13.01
N TYR A 155 -5.78 -9.20 -13.86
CA TYR A 155 -6.89 -10.14 -13.94
C TYR A 155 -6.43 -11.55 -13.55
N SER A 156 -7.35 -12.36 -13.04
CA SER A 156 -7.07 -13.75 -12.76
C SER A 156 -6.75 -14.50 -14.07
N GLU A 157 -5.63 -15.21 -14.09
CA GLU A 157 -5.24 -16.04 -15.25
C GLU A 157 -6.29 -17.12 -15.59
N ARG A 158 -6.97 -17.64 -14.57
CA ARG A 158 -7.96 -18.72 -14.72
C ARG A 158 -9.39 -18.23 -14.91
N ASN A 159 -9.65 -16.97 -14.58
CA ASN A 159 -10.93 -16.32 -14.79
C ASN A 159 -10.67 -14.88 -15.25
N PRO A 160 -10.59 -14.65 -16.57
CA PRO A 160 -10.20 -13.35 -17.14
C PRO A 160 -11.18 -12.23 -16.85
N ASP A 161 -12.37 -12.53 -16.38
CA ASP A 161 -13.38 -11.53 -16.01
C ASP A 161 -13.25 -11.05 -14.55
N THR A 162 -12.33 -11.68 -13.78
CA THR A 162 -12.14 -11.39 -12.36
C THR A 162 -10.89 -10.56 -12.12
N VAL A 163 -11.09 -9.32 -11.67
CA VAL A 163 -10.02 -8.43 -11.24
C VAL A 163 -9.38 -8.94 -9.95
N ILE A 164 -8.04 -8.99 -9.91
CA ILE A 164 -7.28 -9.38 -8.72
C ILE A 164 -7.47 -8.33 -7.61
N GLU A 165 -7.80 -8.80 -6.41
CA GLU A 165 -7.81 -8.00 -5.19
C GLU A 165 -6.64 -8.39 -4.30
N PRO A 166 -5.68 -7.48 -4.04
CA PRO A 166 -4.63 -7.71 -3.04
C PRO A 166 -5.24 -7.87 -1.65
N ARG A 167 -4.98 -8.99 -0.99
CA ARG A 167 -5.46 -9.29 0.36
C ARG A 167 -4.39 -9.99 1.18
N LEU A 168 -4.43 -9.75 2.48
CA LEU A 168 -3.64 -10.51 3.43
C LEU A 168 -4.32 -11.83 3.72
N SER A 169 -3.53 -12.89 3.77
CA SER A 169 -3.99 -14.22 4.17
C SER A 169 -2.91 -14.95 4.96
N LEU A 170 -3.34 -15.84 5.85
CA LEU A 170 -2.39 -16.66 6.60
C LEU A 170 -1.73 -17.66 5.64
N GLN A 171 -0.40 -17.61 5.58
CA GLN A 171 0.41 -18.45 4.70
C GLN A 171 1.49 -19.16 5.50
N TRP A 172 1.90 -20.34 5.04
CA TRP A 172 3.05 -21.04 5.56
C TRP A 172 4.31 -20.65 4.80
N PHE A 173 5.33 -20.21 5.55
CA PHE A 173 6.64 -19.86 5.01
C PHE A 173 7.71 -20.73 5.63
N LEU A 174 8.64 -21.22 4.81
CA LEU A 174 9.88 -21.80 5.25
C LEU A 174 10.95 -20.68 5.27
N LYS A 175 11.57 -20.46 6.43
CA LYS A 175 12.68 -19.50 6.55
C LYS A 175 13.90 -20.06 5.87
N MET A 176 14.32 -19.44 4.76
CA MET A 176 15.36 -19.96 3.88
C MET A 176 16.78 -19.49 4.25
N GLN A 177 16.93 -18.39 4.97
CA GLN A 177 18.26 -17.82 5.27
C GLN A 177 19.18 -18.83 5.96
N HIS A 178 18.68 -19.56 6.95
CA HIS A 178 19.47 -20.57 7.66
C HIS A 178 20.04 -21.65 6.71
N PHE A 179 19.27 -22.07 5.70
CA PHE A 179 19.72 -23.05 4.72
C PHE A 179 20.78 -22.48 3.78
N ALA A 180 20.62 -21.21 3.40
CA ALA A 180 21.62 -20.51 2.58
C ALA A 180 22.95 -20.34 3.33
N ASP A 181 22.90 -20.02 4.62
CA ASP A 181 24.08 -19.86 5.49
C ASP A 181 24.89 -21.16 5.60
N ILE A 182 24.21 -22.33 5.55
CA ILE A 182 24.85 -23.64 5.57
C ILE A 182 25.34 -24.03 4.17
N ALA A 183 24.58 -23.77 3.12
CA ALA A 183 24.84 -24.28 1.79
C ALA A 183 25.86 -23.45 0.98
N LEU A 184 26.01 -22.15 1.28
CA LEU A 184 26.90 -21.28 0.54
C LEU A 184 28.40 -21.53 0.82
N PRO A 185 28.86 -21.64 2.09
CA PRO A 185 30.28 -21.78 2.42
C PRO A 185 30.98 -22.92 1.71
N PRO A 186 30.48 -24.17 1.68
CA PRO A 186 31.18 -25.29 1.02
C PRO A 186 31.48 -25.05 -0.46
N VAL A 187 30.61 -24.29 -1.15
CA VAL A 187 30.84 -23.92 -2.55
C VAL A 187 31.83 -22.78 -2.66
N MET A 188 31.80 -21.82 -1.76
CA MET A 188 32.73 -20.68 -1.81
C MET A 188 34.14 -21.10 -1.44
N ASP A 189 34.31 -22.03 -0.48
CA ASP A 189 35.61 -22.54 -0.02
C ASP A 189 36.19 -23.63 -0.93
N GLY A 190 35.43 -24.09 -1.93
CA GLY A 190 35.89 -25.07 -2.92
C GLY A 190 35.77 -26.52 -2.47
N GLU A 191 35.10 -26.81 -1.39
CA GLU A 191 34.75 -28.19 -0.98
C GLU A 191 33.79 -28.81 -1.99
N MET A 192 32.88 -27.99 -2.56
CA MET A 192 31.95 -28.37 -3.62
C MET A 192 32.19 -27.50 -4.87
N ASN A 193 32.32 -28.13 -6.01
CA ASN A 193 32.63 -27.45 -7.27
C ASN A 193 31.53 -27.61 -8.31
N PHE A 194 31.24 -26.53 -9.04
CA PHE A 194 30.34 -26.53 -10.19
C PHE A 194 31.09 -26.71 -11.52
N TYR A 195 30.49 -27.47 -12.42
CA TYR A 195 30.98 -27.62 -13.81
C TYR A 195 29.84 -27.24 -14.77
N PRO A 196 30.01 -26.20 -15.59
CA PRO A 196 31.15 -25.24 -15.63
C PRO A 196 31.22 -24.33 -14.41
N ALA A 197 32.42 -23.86 -14.07
CA ALA A 197 32.69 -23.03 -12.90
C ALA A 197 31.89 -21.72 -12.82
N LYS A 198 31.43 -21.20 -13.96
CA LYS A 198 30.57 -19.98 -14.02
C LYS A 198 29.31 -20.06 -13.17
N TYR A 199 28.75 -21.25 -12.95
CA TYR A 199 27.55 -21.43 -12.14
C TYR A 199 27.77 -21.20 -10.64
N LYS A 200 29.04 -21.15 -10.17
CA LYS A 200 29.37 -20.74 -8.80
C LYS A 200 28.85 -19.32 -8.49
N THR A 201 29.02 -18.38 -9.44
CA THR A 201 28.54 -17.02 -9.29
C THR A 201 26.99 -16.96 -9.27
N THR A 202 26.34 -17.71 -10.14
CA THR A 202 24.87 -17.80 -10.18
C THR A 202 24.34 -18.34 -8.87
N TYR A 203 24.92 -19.43 -8.36
CA TYR A 203 24.55 -20.03 -7.09
C TYR A 203 24.70 -19.05 -5.91
N LYS A 204 25.87 -18.36 -5.86
CA LYS A 204 26.12 -17.32 -4.86
C LYS A 204 25.04 -16.25 -4.88
N ASN A 205 24.76 -15.68 -6.06
CA ASN A 205 23.79 -14.60 -6.19
C ASN A 205 22.37 -15.03 -5.76
N TRP A 206 21.99 -16.29 -5.98
CA TRP A 206 20.71 -16.81 -5.54
C TRP A 206 20.64 -16.93 -4.01
N LEU A 207 21.71 -17.44 -3.37
CA LEU A 207 21.71 -17.64 -1.92
C LEU A 207 21.93 -16.34 -1.15
N ASP A 208 22.71 -15.40 -1.66
CA ASP A 208 22.87 -14.07 -1.06
C ASP A 208 21.55 -13.26 -1.02
N ASN A 209 20.64 -13.55 -1.96
CA ASN A 209 19.36 -12.85 -2.10
C ASN A 209 18.17 -13.78 -1.84
N ILE A 210 18.37 -14.84 -1.06
CA ILE A 210 17.33 -15.83 -0.79
C ILE A 210 16.14 -15.18 -0.10
N GLN A 211 14.94 -15.52 -0.55
CA GLN A 211 13.69 -15.11 0.09
C GLN A 211 13.06 -16.30 0.79
N ASP A 212 12.28 -16.03 1.84
CA ASP A 212 11.49 -17.07 2.51
C ASP A 212 10.54 -17.73 1.52
N TRP A 213 10.47 -19.05 1.52
CA TRP A 213 9.67 -19.82 0.59
C TRP A 213 8.25 -19.96 1.07
N CYS A 214 7.29 -19.33 0.37
CA CYS A 214 5.87 -19.55 0.61
C CYS A 214 5.48 -20.96 0.14
N LEU A 215 5.09 -21.82 1.08
CA LEU A 215 4.65 -23.18 0.81
C LEU A 215 3.16 -23.27 0.45
N SER A 216 2.37 -22.31 0.93
CA SER A 216 0.93 -22.33 0.74
C SER A 216 0.53 -22.07 -0.71
N ARG A 217 -0.49 -22.82 -1.16
CA ARG A 217 -1.16 -22.63 -2.46
C ARG A 217 -2.66 -22.70 -2.24
N GLN A 218 -3.40 -21.68 -2.68
CA GLN A 218 -4.85 -21.58 -2.59
C GLN A 218 -5.51 -22.14 -3.86
N LEU A 219 -5.12 -23.35 -4.24
CA LEU A 219 -5.69 -24.06 -5.38
C LEU A 219 -6.65 -25.15 -4.89
N TRP A 220 -7.90 -25.05 -5.32
CA TRP A 220 -8.87 -26.12 -5.06
C TRP A 220 -8.43 -27.44 -5.73
N TRP A 221 -7.87 -27.33 -6.92
CA TRP A 221 -7.33 -28.44 -7.70
C TRP A 221 -5.90 -28.14 -8.14
N GLY A 222 -4.95 -28.94 -7.73
CA GLY A 222 -3.53 -28.78 -8.09
C GLY A 222 -2.64 -29.86 -7.48
N HIS A 223 -1.35 -29.81 -7.83
CA HIS A 223 -0.36 -30.68 -7.23
C HIS A 223 -0.09 -30.28 -5.76
N ARG A 224 0.13 -31.31 -4.93
CA ARG A 224 0.65 -31.11 -3.57
C ARG A 224 2.14 -30.76 -3.62
N ILE A 225 2.56 -29.93 -2.71
CA ILE A 225 3.96 -29.62 -2.45
C ILE A 225 4.54 -30.66 -1.50
#